data_4ee645a3cd9471649ded765fd1d48bdf
#
_entry.id   4ee645a3cd9471649ded765fd1d48bdf
#
_cell.length_a   1.000
_cell.length_b   1.000
_cell.length_c   1.000
_cell.angle_alpha   90.00
_cell.angle_beta   90.00
_cell.angle_gamma   90.00
#
_symmetry.space_group_name_H-M   'P 1'
#
loop_
_entity.id
_entity.type
_entity.pdbx_description
1 polymer ?
#
loop_
_entity_poly.entity_id
_entity_poly.type
_entity_poly.pdbx_seq_one_letter_code
_entity_poly.pdbx_strand_id
1 'polypeptide(L)'
;MEDTSRSKFSDVDEYGFKRAQNFDYKTYEKFMSSYLKTLTKRRMKWEALLRQNTDLTIIDAKLKRYIRKGIPGPYRPDVWMKISGAFKLQQRSPDLYRSLLNGEYEKEISDSILIDLPRTFPDNIFFDTKKEKLYNILIAYAHHNREIGYCQGLNYIAGLLIIVTDDEEKSFWLLKTIVENIVPQYHTKNMANLLRDLAVFKEMIIRRAPAVNRRIENLDSLSKILLGRVYKPNRKSE
;
A
#
# COMPACT_ATOMS: atom_id res chain seq x y z
N MET A 1 -4.86 42.60 -9.65
CA MET A 1 -5.45 41.62 -10.58
C MET A 1 -4.70 40.32 -10.39
N GLU A 2 -5.24 39.43 -9.57
CA GLU A 2 -4.66 38.09 -9.41
C GLU A 2 -4.91 37.33 -10.73
N ASP A 3 -3.81 36.89 -11.32
CA ASP A 3 -3.82 36.06 -12.53
C ASP A 3 -4.38 34.68 -12.16
N THR A 4 -5.68 34.50 -12.37
CA THR A 4 -6.41 33.23 -12.19
C THR A 4 -6.16 32.31 -13.38
N SER A 5 -4.90 32.14 -13.81
CA SER A 5 -4.56 31.08 -14.75
C SER A 5 -4.80 29.75 -14.04
N ARG A 6 -5.92 29.08 -14.32
CA ARG A 6 -6.22 27.73 -13.86
C ARG A 6 -5.03 26.83 -14.17
N SER A 7 -4.46 26.19 -13.15
CA SER A 7 -3.43 25.18 -13.33
C SER A 7 -3.87 24.14 -14.37
N LYS A 8 -2.93 23.66 -15.17
CA LYS A 8 -3.15 22.55 -16.12
C LYS A 8 -3.33 21.19 -15.40
N PHE A 9 -3.08 21.14 -14.11
CA PHE A 9 -3.22 19.94 -13.30
C PHE A 9 -4.49 20.00 -12.46
N SER A 10 -5.12 18.84 -12.30
CA SER A 10 -6.26 18.65 -11.42
C SER A 10 -5.87 18.82 -9.95
N ASP A 11 -6.80 19.25 -9.12
CA ASP A 11 -6.74 19.24 -7.65
C ASP A 11 -6.79 17.83 -7.05
N VAL A 12 -6.90 16.82 -7.92
CA VAL A 12 -6.85 15.40 -7.56
C VAL A 12 -5.72 14.73 -8.32
N ASP A 13 -5.01 13.81 -7.70
CA ASP A 13 -3.97 13.02 -8.34
C ASP A 13 -4.53 11.84 -9.18
N GLU A 14 -3.64 11.10 -9.84
CA GLU A 14 -4.00 9.95 -10.69
C GLU A 14 -4.66 8.79 -9.91
N TYR A 15 -4.57 8.78 -8.58
CA TYR A 15 -5.15 7.77 -7.70
C TYR A 15 -6.41 8.26 -6.98
N GLY A 16 -6.85 9.50 -7.22
CA GLY A 16 -8.04 10.07 -6.61
C GLY A 16 -7.81 10.80 -5.29
N PHE A 17 -6.58 11.01 -4.86
CA PHE A 17 -6.30 11.78 -3.65
C PHE A 17 -6.32 13.28 -3.95
N LYS A 18 -7.08 14.02 -3.12
CA LYS A 18 -7.14 15.47 -3.18
C LYS A 18 -5.80 16.09 -2.78
N ARG A 19 -5.37 17.10 -3.52
CA ARG A 19 -4.19 17.88 -3.17
C ARG A 19 -4.52 18.83 -2.02
N ALA A 20 -3.51 19.17 -1.22
CA ALA A 20 -3.68 20.15 -0.16
C ALA A 20 -4.13 21.52 -0.72
N GLN A 21 -4.90 22.29 0.05
CA GLN A 21 -5.39 23.62 -0.37
C GLN A 21 -4.25 24.59 -0.73
N ASN A 22 -3.10 24.46 -0.07
CA ASN A 22 -1.90 25.26 -0.32
C ASN A 22 -0.89 24.56 -1.27
N PHE A 23 -1.35 23.67 -2.13
CA PHE A 23 -0.48 22.94 -3.04
C PHE A 23 0.15 23.90 -4.06
N ASP A 24 1.47 23.91 -4.16
CA ASP A 24 2.22 24.76 -5.08
C ASP A 24 2.20 24.17 -6.52
N TYR A 25 1.13 24.49 -7.25
CA TYR A 25 0.97 24.06 -8.64
C TYR A 25 2.07 24.57 -9.56
N LYS A 26 2.58 25.80 -9.35
CA LYS A 26 3.61 26.39 -10.21
C LYS A 26 4.92 25.60 -10.13
N THR A 27 5.38 25.28 -8.93
CA THR A 27 6.57 24.44 -8.73
C THR A 27 6.34 23.04 -9.25
N TYR A 28 5.15 22.48 -9.03
CA TYR A 28 4.79 21.14 -9.52
C TYR A 28 4.77 21.07 -11.06
N GLU A 29 4.19 22.05 -11.74
CA GLU A 29 4.18 22.14 -13.22
C GLU A 29 5.59 22.21 -13.78
N LYS A 30 6.44 23.06 -13.21
CA LYS A 30 7.85 23.17 -13.59
C LYS A 30 8.58 21.84 -13.44
N PHE A 31 8.39 21.17 -12.31
CA PHE A 31 8.95 19.84 -12.05
C PHE A 31 8.43 18.82 -13.08
N MET A 32 7.12 18.72 -13.26
CA MET A 32 6.48 17.75 -14.15
C MET A 32 6.88 17.95 -15.60
N SER A 33 7.00 19.19 -16.07
CA SER A 33 7.45 19.50 -17.44
C SER A 33 8.82 18.90 -17.75
N SER A 34 9.74 18.90 -16.78
CA SER A 34 11.04 18.26 -16.92
C SER A 34 10.98 16.74 -16.74
N TYR A 35 10.14 16.29 -15.80
CA TYR A 35 10.05 14.88 -15.40
C TYR A 35 9.29 14.01 -16.42
N LEU A 36 8.39 14.58 -17.21
CA LEU A 36 7.64 13.86 -18.25
C LEU A 36 8.56 13.12 -19.23
N LYS A 37 9.69 13.72 -19.62
CA LYS A 37 10.69 13.05 -20.48
C LYS A 37 11.24 11.77 -19.82
N THR A 38 11.43 11.80 -18.52
CA THR A 38 11.89 10.64 -17.74
C THR A 38 10.80 9.57 -17.65
N LEU A 39 9.55 9.96 -17.41
CA LEU A 39 8.42 9.05 -17.37
C LEU A 39 8.20 8.37 -18.73
N THR A 40 8.26 9.11 -19.83
CA THR A 40 8.15 8.56 -21.19
C THR A 40 9.26 7.53 -21.48
N LYS A 41 10.52 7.89 -21.21
CA LYS A 41 11.65 6.96 -21.37
C LYS A 41 11.49 5.68 -20.51
N ARG A 42 10.94 5.85 -19.30
CA ARG A 42 10.67 4.72 -18.39
C ARG A 42 9.58 3.82 -18.98
N ARG A 43 8.48 4.41 -19.44
CA ARG A 43 7.38 3.68 -20.07
C ARG A 43 7.87 2.87 -21.28
N MET A 44 8.60 3.48 -22.20
CA MET A 44 9.17 2.79 -23.38
C MET A 44 10.05 1.59 -22.99
N LYS A 45 10.87 1.74 -21.93
CA LYS A 45 11.72 0.64 -21.44
C LYS A 45 10.91 -0.53 -20.87
N TRP A 46 9.84 -0.23 -20.12
CA TRP A 46 8.95 -1.26 -19.61
C TRP A 46 8.15 -1.93 -20.73
N GLU A 47 7.66 -1.17 -21.71
CA GLU A 47 7.01 -1.74 -22.90
C GLU A 47 7.91 -2.70 -23.65
N ALA A 48 9.16 -2.31 -23.92
CA ALA A 48 10.12 -3.17 -24.57
C ALA A 48 10.41 -4.44 -23.76
N LEU A 49 10.52 -4.35 -22.43
CA LEU A 49 10.72 -5.49 -21.55
C LEU A 49 9.53 -6.47 -21.60
N LEU A 50 8.31 -5.93 -21.52
CA LEU A 50 7.09 -6.74 -21.50
C LEU A 50 6.80 -7.41 -22.86
N ARG A 51 7.11 -6.73 -23.96
CA ARG A 51 6.99 -7.32 -25.32
C ARG A 51 7.93 -8.50 -25.55
N GLN A 52 9.04 -8.56 -24.84
CA GLN A 52 10.00 -9.67 -24.93
C GLN A 52 9.57 -10.91 -24.12
N ASN A 53 8.34 -10.94 -23.58
CA ASN A 53 7.84 -12.01 -22.71
C ASN A 53 8.81 -12.37 -21.56
N THR A 54 9.53 -11.38 -21.06
CA THR A 54 10.49 -11.56 -19.96
C THR A 54 9.78 -12.15 -18.75
N ASP A 55 10.31 -13.22 -18.20
CA ASP A 55 9.81 -13.81 -16.96
C ASP A 55 10.11 -12.87 -15.78
N LEU A 56 9.10 -12.13 -15.35
CA LEU A 56 9.21 -11.19 -14.24
C LEU A 56 9.30 -11.89 -12.87
N THR A 57 9.17 -13.20 -12.80
CA THR A 57 9.35 -13.93 -11.53
C THR A 57 10.83 -14.13 -11.19
N ILE A 58 11.72 -13.94 -12.16
CA ILE A 58 13.17 -14.00 -11.99
C ILE A 58 13.71 -12.57 -11.97
N ILE A 59 14.07 -12.09 -10.77
CA ILE A 59 14.52 -10.70 -10.58
C ILE A 59 16.02 -10.61 -10.79
N ASP A 60 16.42 -10.45 -12.06
CA ASP A 60 17.80 -10.14 -12.43
C ASP A 60 18.22 -8.70 -12.10
N ALA A 61 19.49 -8.38 -12.32
CA ALA A 61 20.03 -7.04 -12.05
C ALA A 61 19.38 -5.95 -12.91
N LYS A 62 18.97 -6.26 -14.15
CA LYS A 62 18.28 -5.34 -15.06
C LYS A 62 16.87 -5.06 -14.57
N LEU A 63 16.08 -6.08 -14.26
CA LEU A 63 14.73 -5.95 -13.73
C LEU A 63 14.74 -5.22 -12.38
N LYS A 64 15.64 -5.58 -11.46
CA LYS A 64 15.81 -4.90 -10.17
C LYS A 64 16.06 -3.39 -10.34
N ARG A 65 16.90 -3.00 -11.31
CA ARG A 65 17.14 -1.59 -11.63
C ARG A 65 15.89 -0.90 -12.17
N TYR A 66 15.09 -1.59 -12.99
CA TYR A 66 13.84 -1.03 -13.55
C TYR A 66 12.80 -0.82 -12.45
N ILE A 67 12.62 -1.81 -11.56
CA ILE A 67 11.71 -1.72 -10.40
C ILE A 67 12.09 -0.54 -9.52
N ARG A 68 13.38 -0.39 -9.17
CA ARG A 68 13.88 0.72 -8.33
C ARG A 68 13.68 2.10 -8.95
N LYS A 69 13.68 2.22 -10.28
CA LYS A 69 13.40 3.45 -10.99
C LYS A 69 11.91 3.76 -11.09
N GLY A 70 11.07 2.81 -10.72
CA GLY A 70 9.62 2.89 -10.71
C GLY A 70 8.96 2.15 -11.86
N ILE A 71 7.82 1.55 -11.55
CA ILE A 71 6.96 0.82 -12.49
C ILE A 71 5.87 1.81 -12.94
N PRO A 72 5.66 2.00 -14.27
CA PRO A 72 4.55 2.86 -14.75
C PRO A 72 3.20 2.34 -14.28
N GLY A 73 2.28 3.25 -13.94
CA GLY A 73 0.99 2.94 -13.33
C GLY A 73 0.25 1.77 -13.99
N PRO A 74 0.03 1.79 -15.33
CA PRO A 74 -0.71 0.73 -16.02
C PRO A 74 -0.12 -0.68 -15.90
N TYR A 75 1.17 -0.81 -15.59
CA TYR A 75 1.84 -2.11 -15.48
C TYR A 75 1.94 -2.60 -14.03
N ARG A 76 1.67 -1.74 -13.04
CA ARG A 76 1.82 -2.08 -11.61
C ARG A 76 1.04 -3.31 -11.19
N PRO A 77 -0.24 -3.47 -11.54
CA PRO A 77 -1.01 -4.62 -11.10
C PRO A 77 -0.36 -5.95 -11.46
N ASP A 78 -0.04 -6.14 -12.74
CA ASP A 78 0.50 -7.40 -13.23
C ASP A 78 1.97 -7.61 -12.84
N VAL A 79 2.75 -6.54 -12.85
CA VAL A 79 4.15 -6.60 -12.42
C VAL A 79 4.23 -6.94 -10.93
N TRP A 80 3.41 -6.30 -10.08
CA TRP A 80 3.39 -6.60 -8.65
C TRP A 80 3.02 -8.05 -8.36
N MET A 81 2.00 -8.57 -9.03
CA MET A 81 1.61 -9.98 -8.92
C MET A 81 2.77 -10.93 -9.22
N LYS A 82 3.54 -10.66 -10.28
CA LYS A 82 4.64 -11.52 -10.71
C LYS A 82 5.87 -11.40 -9.81
N ILE A 83 6.34 -10.17 -9.55
CA ILE A 83 7.59 -9.97 -8.78
C ILE A 83 7.46 -10.31 -7.30
N SER A 84 6.25 -10.24 -6.73
CA SER A 84 5.99 -10.62 -5.34
C SER A 84 5.80 -12.12 -5.14
N GLY A 85 5.55 -12.86 -6.22
CA GLY A 85 5.17 -14.27 -6.18
C GLY A 85 3.67 -14.51 -5.96
N ALA A 86 2.85 -13.47 -5.78
CA ALA A 86 1.40 -13.57 -5.61
C ALA A 86 0.73 -14.31 -6.78
N PHE A 87 1.19 -14.08 -8.00
CA PHE A 87 0.69 -14.77 -9.19
C PHE A 87 0.88 -16.29 -9.11
N LYS A 88 2.03 -16.77 -8.62
CA LYS A 88 2.27 -18.22 -8.46
C LYS A 88 1.37 -18.81 -7.38
N LEU A 89 1.06 -18.05 -6.32
CA LEU A 89 0.12 -18.48 -5.28
C LEU A 89 -1.30 -18.58 -5.83
N GLN A 90 -1.74 -17.60 -6.60
CA GLN A 90 -3.03 -17.59 -7.28
C GLN A 90 -3.18 -18.81 -8.23
N GLN A 91 -2.17 -19.08 -9.04
CA GLN A 91 -2.20 -20.23 -9.95
C GLN A 91 -2.30 -21.59 -9.24
N ARG A 92 -1.75 -21.70 -8.03
CA ARG A 92 -1.81 -22.96 -7.24
C ARG A 92 -3.19 -23.17 -6.58
N SER A 93 -3.95 -22.11 -6.41
CA SER A 93 -5.24 -22.15 -5.72
C SER A 93 -6.22 -21.14 -6.34
N PRO A 94 -6.62 -21.34 -7.62
CA PRO A 94 -7.37 -20.35 -8.40
C PRO A 94 -8.75 -20.02 -7.81
N ASP A 95 -9.40 -20.96 -7.13
CA ASP A 95 -10.73 -20.76 -6.55
C ASP A 95 -10.72 -20.31 -5.09
N LEU A 96 -9.54 -20.19 -4.48
CA LEU A 96 -9.41 -19.90 -3.05
C LEU A 96 -10.13 -18.60 -2.67
N TYR A 97 -9.89 -17.51 -3.40
CA TYR A 97 -10.49 -16.23 -3.08
C TYR A 97 -12.04 -16.30 -3.06
N ARG A 98 -12.62 -16.90 -4.08
CA ARG A 98 -14.08 -17.07 -4.18
C ARG A 98 -14.63 -17.94 -3.06
N SER A 99 -13.95 -19.04 -2.72
CA SER A 99 -14.39 -19.92 -1.64
C SER A 99 -14.38 -19.21 -0.28
N LEU A 100 -13.40 -18.32 -0.05
CA LEU A 100 -13.28 -17.55 1.19
C LEU A 100 -14.39 -16.50 1.33
N LEU A 101 -14.89 -15.93 0.23
CA LEU A 101 -16.02 -14.99 0.26
C LEU A 101 -17.33 -15.65 0.67
N ASN A 102 -17.52 -16.93 0.35
CA ASN A 102 -18.73 -17.68 0.65
C ASN A 102 -18.72 -18.35 2.04
N GLY A 103 -17.64 -18.16 2.82
CA GLY A 103 -17.50 -18.74 4.14
C GLY A 103 -18.30 -18.00 5.22
N GLU A 104 -18.61 -18.70 6.31
CA GLU A 104 -19.12 -18.06 7.53
C GLU A 104 -17.98 -17.29 8.22
N TYR A 105 -18.24 -16.07 8.64
CA TYR A 105 -17.27 -15.21 9.32
C TYR A 105 -17.76 -14.80 10.70
N GLU A 106 -16.81 -14.60 11.59
CA GLU A 106 -17.09 -14.10 12.93
C GLU A 106 -17.62 -12.66 12.83
N LYS A 107 -18.77 -12.42 13.45
CA LYS A 107 -19.43 -11.11 13.43
C LYS A 107 -18.51 -9.99 13.91
N GLU A 108 -17.71 -10.26 14.94
CA GLU A 108 -16.76 -9.28 15.51
C GLU A 108 -15.70 -8.83 14.50
N ILE A 109 -15.25 -9.72 13.63
CA ILE A 109 -14.30 -9.40 12.55
C ILE A 109 -14.97 -8.51 11.51
N SER A 110 -16.19 -8.88 11.08
CA SER A 110 -16.97 -8.09 10.14
C SER A 110 -17.22 -6.67 10.68
N ASP A 111 -17.70 -6.56 11.93
CA ASP A 111 -17.99 -5.28 12.59
C ASP A 111 -16.72 -4.40 12.66
N SER A 112 -15.57 -5.00 12.98
CA SER A 112 -14.28 -4.29 13.02
C SER A 112 -13.87 -3.74 11.65
N ILE A 113 -14.06 -4.52 10.59
CA ILE A 113 -13.80 -4.07 9.21
C ILE A 113 -14.75 -2.92 8.84
N LEU A 114 -16.06 -3.07 9.11
CA LEU A 114 -17.07 -2.07 8.78
C LEU A 114 -16.82 -0.71 9.45
N ILE A 115 -16.30 -0.70 10.69
CA ILE A 115 -15.90 0.51 11.40
C ILE A 115 -14.73 1.20 10.68
N ASP A 116 -13.83 0.45 10.06
CA ASP A 116 -12.62 0.97 9.43
C ASP A 116 -12.85 1.45 7.98
N LEU A 117 -13.88 0.95 7.29
CA LEU A 117 -14.14 1.34 5.89
C LEU A 117 -14.33 2.85 5.71
N PRO A 118 -15.18 3.57 6.50
CA PRO A 118 -15.40 5.01 6.31
C PRO A 118 -14.16 5.86 6.58
N ARG A 119 -13.26 5.38 7.43
CA ARG A 119 -12.03 6.09 7.80
C ARG A 119 -10.82 5.76 6.93
N THR A 120 -10.99 4.83 5.99
CA THR A 120 -9.95 4.46 5.02
C THR A 120 -10.02 5.43 3.85
N PHE A 121 -9.01 6.27 3.71
CA PHE A 121 -8.88 7.27 2.64
C PHE A 121 -10.13 8.14 2.41
N PRO A 122 -10.65 8.83 3.44
CA PRO A 122 -11.90 9.61 3.35
C PRO A 122 -11.83 10.75 2.31
N ASP A 123 -10.62 11.24 2.02
CA ASP A 123 -10.38 12.31 1.04
C ASP A 123 -10.13 11.81 -0.38
N ASN A 124 -10.24 10.49 -0.63
CA ASN A 124 -10.06 9.92 -1.94
C ASN A 124 -11.40 9.82 -2.68
N ILE A 125 -11.51 10.51 -3.82
CA ILE A 125 -12.78 10.62 -4.56
C ILE A 125 -13.22 9.33 -5.24
N PHE A 126 -12.32 8.37 -5.47
CA PHE A 126 -12.64 7.08 -6.09
C PHE A 126 -12.92 5.99 -5.06
N PHE A 127 -12.65 6.25 -3.79
CA PHE A 127 -12.63 5.20 -2.79
C PHE A 127 -14.03 4.76 -2.34
N ASP A 128 -15.03 5.65 -2.42
CA ASP A 128 -16.40 5.30 -2.06
C ASP A 128 -16.94 4.12 -2.86
N THR A 129 -16.63 4.07 -4.15
CA THR A 129 -17.03 2.95 -5.04
C THR A 129 -16.23 1.66 -4.81
N LYS A 130 -15.17 1.73 -4.00
CA LYS A 130 -14.27 0.60 -3.73
C LYS A 130 -14.46 0.01 -2.33
N LYS A 131 -15.34 0.57 -1.50
CA LYS A 131 -15.57 0.12 -0.12
C LYS A 131 -16.03 -1.32 -0.02
N GLU A 132 -16.95 -1.73 -0.90
CA GLU A 132 -17.41 -3.13 -0.96
C GLU A 132 -16.27 -4.08 -1.32
N LYS A 133 -15.51 -3.75 -2.36
CA LYS A 133 -14.30 -4.52 -2.75
C LYS A 133 -13.30 -4.60 -1.61
N LEU A 134 -13.07 -3.50 -0.89
CA LEU A 134 -12.18 -3.49 0.26
C LEU A 134 -12.69 -4.41 1.37
N TYR A 135 -13.98 -4.37 1.68
CA TYR A 135 -14.59 -5.28 2.63
C TYR A 135 -14.35 -6.74 2.25
N ASN A 136 -14.64 -7.10 1.00
CA ASN A 136 -14.47 -8.45 0.48
C ASN A 136 -13.01 -8.95 0.58
N ILE A 137 -12.03 -8.09 0.26
CA ILE A 137 -10.61 -8.43 0.38
C ILE A 137 -10.25 -8.73 1.84
N LEU A 138 -10.70 -7.87 2.77
CA LEU A 138 -10.34 -7.98 4.18
C LEU A 138 -11.03 -9.18 4.85
N ILE A 139 -12.30 -9.43 4.54
CA ILE A 139 -13.03 -10.58 5.10
C ILE A 139 -12.46 -11.89 4.54
N ALA A 140 -12.17 -11.97 3.25
CA ALA A 140 -11.54 -13.13 2.65
C ALA A 140 -10.17 -13.42 3.28
N TYR A 141 -9.37 -12.35 3.53
CA TYR A 141 -8.09 -12.52 4.20
C TYR A 141 -8.24 -13.01 5.65
N ALA A 142 -9.20 -12.47 6.39
CA ALA A 142 -9.47 -12.90 7.76
C ALA A 142 -9.91 -14.36 7.84
N HIS A 143 -10.68 -14.83 6.88
CA HIS A 143 -11.04 -16.25 6.75
C HIS A 143 -9.85 -17.13 6.42
N HIS A 144 -8.98 -16.64 5.53
CA HIS A 144 -7.78 -17.36 5.11
C HIS A 144 -6.80 -17.54 6.26
N ASN A 145 -6.59 -16.51 7.04
CA ASN A 145 -5.61 -16.51 8.14
C ASN A 145 -6.28 -16.16 9.47
N ARG A 146 -6.88 -17.15 10.11
CA ARG A 146 -7.62 -16.98 11.38
C ARG A 146 -6.72 -16.59 12.54
N GLU A 147 -5.43 -16.86 12.49
CA GLU A 147 -4.47 -16.45 13.52
C GLU A 147 -4.30 -14.93 13.57
N ILE A 148 -4.21 -14.30 12.40
CA ILE A 148 -4.14 -12.85 12.26
C ILE A 148 -5.54 -12.26 12.30
N GLY A 149 -6.51 -12.91 11.62
CA GLY A 149 -7.84 -12.39 11.43
C GLY A 149 -7.83 -11.03 10.73
N TYR A 150 -8.51 -10.07 11.35
CA TYR A 150 -8.42 -8.68 10.97
C TYR A 150 -7.63 -7.88 12.01
N CYS A 151 -6.61 -7.17 11.56
CA CYS A 151 -5.83 -6.24 12.36
C CYS A 151 -5.96 -4.83 11.78
N GLN A 152 -6.18 -3.84 12.63
CA GLN A 152 -6.24 -2.43 12.23
C GLN A 152 -4.95 -2.05 11.50
N GLY A 153 -5.09 -1.39 10.34
CA GLY A 153 -3.98 -1.05 9.45
C GLY A 153 -3.99 -1.89 8.17
N LEU A 154 -4.51 -3.11 8.17
CA LEU A 154 -4.69 -3.91 6.96
C LEU A 154 -5.62 -3.22 5.95
N ASN A 155 -6.61 -2.46 6.43
CA ASN A 155 -7.50 -1.65 5.60
C ASN A 155 -6.74 -0.63 4.74
N TYR A 156 -5.69 0.01 5.25
CA TYR A 156 -4.89 0.95 4.46
C TYR A 156 -4.04 0.24 3.41
N ILE A 157 -3.47 -0.92 3.73
CA ILE A 157 -2.69 -1.72 2.77
C ILE A 157 -3.61 -2.23 1.66
N ALA A 158 -4.71 -2.88 2.01
CA ALA A 158 -5.69 -3.39 1.06
C ALA A 158 -6.33 -2.26 0.24
N GLY A 159 -6.60 -1.11 0.87
CA GLY A 159 -7.11 0.10 0.22
C GLY A 159 -6.15 0.65 -0.84
N LEU A 160 -4.85 0.71 -0.57
CA LEU A 160 -3.85 1.10 -1.58
C LEU A 160 -3.77 0.07 -2.71
N LEU A 161 -3.84 -1.21 -2.38
CA LEU A 161 -3.81 -2.25 -3.40
C LEU A 161 -5.00 -2.14 -4.34
N ILE A 162 -6.23 -1.98 -3.83
CA ILE A 162 -7.42 -1.87 -4.68
C ILE A 162 -7.46 -0.56 -5.48
N ILE A 163 -6.92 0.53 -4.96
CA ILE A 163 -6.77 1.78 -5.72
C ILE A 163 -5.86 1.58 -6.93
N VAL A 164 -4.76 0.85 -6.76
CA VAL A 164 -3.74 0.67 -7.81
C VAL A 164 -4.11 -0.43 -8.79
N THR A 165 -4.67 -1.55 -8.31
CA THR A 165 -4.96 -2.71 -9.15
C THR A 165 -6.32 -2.62 -9.84
N ASP A 166 -7.28 -1.96 -9.21
CA ASP A 166 -8.70 -1.97 -9.52
C ASP A 166 -9.32 -3.39 -9.63
N ASP A 167 -8.60 -4.39 -9.13
CA ASP A 167 -8.92 -5.81 -9.21
C ASP A 167 -8.92 -6.39 -7.79
N GLU A 168 -10.07 -6.91 -7.38
CA GLU A 168 -10.33 -7.39 -6.02
C GLU A 168 -9.50 -8.63 -5.71
N GLU A 169 -9.47 -9.59 -6.61
CA GLU A 169 -8.73 -10.84 -6.41
C GLU A 169 -7.21 -10.62 -6.43
N LYS A 170 -6.69 -9.81 -7.35
CA LYS A 170 -5.26 -9.42 -7.34
C LYS A 170 -4.89 -8.73 -6.04
N SER A 171 -5.76 -7.85 -5.53
CA SER A 171 -5.53 -7.15 -4.26
C SER A 171 -5.48 -8.11 -3.07
N PHE A 172 -6.35 -9.12 -3.04
CA PHE A 172 -6.32 -10.18 -2.03
C PHE A 172 -5.00 -10.95 -2.06
N TRP A 173 -4.56 -11.42 -3.24
CA TRP A 173 -3.33 -12.18 -3.37
C TRP A 173 -2.09 -11.37 -3.03
N LEU A 174 -2.07 -10.08 -3.37
CA LEU A 174 -1.01 -9.15 -2.99
C LEU A 174 -1.02 -8.90 -1.49
N LEU A 175 -2.19 -8.66 -0.87
CA LEU A 175 -2.31 -8.48 0.58
C LEU A 175 -1.77 -9.71 1.32
N LYS A 176 -2.23 -10.90 0.93
CA LYS A 176 -1.74 -12.17 1.47
C LYS A 176 -0.21 -12.27 1.39
N THR A 177 0.35 -11.99 0.23
CA THR A 177 1.80 -12.06 0.01
C THR A 177 2.56 -11.06 0.85
N ILE A 178 2.05 -9.82 0.99
CA ILE A 178 2.67 -8.79 1.82
C ILE A 178 2.69 -9.24 3.27
N VAL A 179 1.55 -9.63 3.82
CA VAL A 179 1.41 -9.92 5.25
C VAL A 179 2.15 -11.19 5.65
N GLU A 180 2.12 -12.22 4.80
CA GLU A 180 2.70 -13.53 5.16
C GLU A 180 4.16 -13.70 4.76
N ASN A 181 4.59 -13.10 3.64
CA ASN A 181 5.91 -13.36 3.08
C ASN A 181 6.85 -12.15 3.14
N ILE A 182 6.32 -10.92 2.97
CA ILE A 182 7.18 -9.72 2.91
C ILE A 182 7.39 -9.13 4.29
N VAL A 183 6.31 -9.01 5.09
CA VAL A 183 6.37 -8.49 6.46
C VAL A 183 5.72 -9.46 7.46
N PRO A 184 6.27 -10.69 7.59
CA PRO A 184 5.67 -11.70 8.46
C PRO A 184 5.68 -11.23 9.93
N GLN A 185 4.61 -11.56 10.66
CA GLN A 185 4.41 -11.22 12.07
C GLN A 185 4.32 -9.72 12.41
N TYR A 186 4.16 -8.84 11.41
CA TYR A 186 3.90 -7.42 11.67
C TYR A 186 2.48 -7.17 12.15
N HIS A 187 1.54 -7.99 11.73
CA HIS A 187 0.11 -7.87 12.01
C HIS A 187 -0.43 -8.91 13.00
N THR A 188 0.45 -9.54 13.76
CA THR A 188 0.06 -10.42 14.87
C THR A 188 -0.34 -9.60 16.11
N LYS A 189 -1.06 -10.20 17.05
CA LYS A 189 -1.52 -9.54 18.28
C LYS A 189 -0.41 -8.83 19.06
N ASN A 190 0.80 -9.39 19.07
CA ASN A 190 1.97 -8.84 19.77
C ASN A 190 2.89 -8.00 18.87
N MET A 191 2.64 -7.95 17.55
CA MET A 191 3.46 -7.21 16.56
C MET A 191 4.98 -7.42 16.71
N ALA A 192 5.40 -8.63 17.07
CA ALA A 192 6.77 -8.92 17.51
C ALA A 192 7.83 -8.44 16.52
N ASN A 193 7.66 -8.72 15.22
CA ASN A 193 8.64 -8.33 14.22
C ASN A 193 8.63 -6.83 13.95
N LEU A 194 7.46 -6.17 13.99
CA LEU A 194 7.37 -4.71 13.87
C LEU A 194 8.14 -4.02 15.02
N LEU A 195 7.92 -4.46 16.26
CA LEU A 195 8.59 -3.89 17.44
C LEU A 195 10.09 -4.11 17.39
N ARG A 196 10.54 -5.30 16.95
CA ARG A 196 11.96 -5.59 16.75
C ARG A 196 12.58 -4.67 15.71
N ASP A 197 11.95 -4.52 14.56
CA ASP A 197 12.49 -3.71 13.47
C ASP A 197 12.48 -2.22 13.82
N LEU A 198 11.50 -1.73 14.59
CA LEU A 198 11.52 -0.38 15.16
C LEU A 198 12.69 -0.18 16.12
N ALA A 199 13.01 -1.17 16.96
CA ALA A 199 14.16 -1.10 17.87
C ALA A 199 15.48 -1.05 17.08
N VAL A 200 15.63 -1.88 16.04
CA VAL A 200 16.80 -1.85 15.15
C VAL A 200 16.90 -0.50 14.43
N PHE A 201 15.79 0.03 13.92
CA PHE A 201 15.76 1.32 13.25
C PHE A 201 16.18 2.47 14.19
N LYS A 202 15.71 2.45 15.44
CA LYS A 202 16.13 3.38 16.48
C LYS A 202 17.65 3.36 16.67
N GLU A 203 18.23 2.18 16.82
CA GLU A 203 19.66 2.00 16.98
C GLU A 203 20.45 2.48 15.75
N MET A 204 19.93 2.23 14.55
CA MET A 204 20.53 2.72 13.31
C MET A 204 20.54 4.25 13.23
N ILE A 205 19.47 4.94 13.65
CA ILE A 205 19.41 6.40 13.69
C ILE A 205 20.45 6.94 14.67
N ILE A 206 20.54 6.37 15.86
CA ILE A 206 21.53 6.77 16.88
C ILE A 206 22.96 6.70 16.31
N ARG A 207 23.29 5.58 15.66
CA ARG A 207 24.67 5.34 15.16
C ARG A 207 24.99 6.04 13.85
N ARG A 208 24.03 6.09 12.90
CA ARG A 208 24.29 6.54 11.53
C ARG A 208 23.84 7.96 11.24
N ALA A 209 22.96 8.51 12.04
CA ALA A 209 22.39 9.84 11.87
C ALA A 209 22.28 10.62 13.20
N PRO A 210 23.39 10.83 13.94
CA PRO A 210 23.35 11.45 15.28
C PRO A 210 22.79 12.88 15.27
N ALA A 211 22.90 13.61 14.15
CA ALA A 211 22.28 14.92 14.01
C ALA A 211 20.74 14.84 13.94
N VAL A 212 20.19 13.80 13.31
CA VAL A 212 18.75 13.52 13.27
C VAL A 212 18.29 13.10 14.65
N ASN A 213 19.04 12.20 15.31
CA ASN A 213 18.73 11.74 16.66
C ASN A 213 18.59 12.89 17.67
N ARG A 214 19.49 13.89 17.60
CA ARG A 214 19.43 15.08 18.48
C ARG A 214 18.21 15.97 18.24
N ARG A 215 17.63 15.96 17.03
CA ARG A 215 16.42 16.74 16.68
C ARG A 215 15.14 16.01 17.05
N ILE A 216 15.19 14.69 17.16
CA ILE A 216 14.07 13.85 17.59
C ILE A 216 14.27 13.63 19.09
N GLU A 217 13.81 14.60 19.92
CA GLU A 217 13.99 14.63 21.39
C GLU A 217 13.47 13.38 22.11
N ASN A 218 12.65 12.59 21.45
CA ASN A 218 12.12 11.35 22.00
C ASN A 218 11.81 10.36 20.89
N LEU A 219 12.70 9.39 20.63
CA LEU A 219 12.45 8.31 19.65
C LEU A 219 11.24 7.43 20.03
N ASP A 220 10.81 7.45 21.28
CA ASP A 220 9.54 6.87 21.71
C ASP A 220 8.34 7.60 21.10
N SER A 221 8.50 8.89 20.77
CA SER A 221 7.50 9.64 19.99
C SER A 221 7.42 9.16 18.56
N LEU A 222 8.51 8.73 17.95
CA LEU A 222 8.53 8.20 16.58
C LEU A 222 7.83 6.84 16.51
N SER A 223 8.09 5.98 17.49
CA SER A 223 7.35 4.72 17.67
C SER A 223 5.86 4.98 17.91
N LYS A 224 5.52 5.96 18.76
CA LYS A 224 4.13 6.38 19.02
C LYS A 224 3.47 7.00 17.79
N ILE A 225 4.18 7.78 16.98
CA ILE A 225 3.65 8.37 15.74
C ILE A 225 3.44 7.29 14.68
N LEU A 226 4.41 6.40 14.49
CA LEU A 226 4.30 5.30 13.54
C LEU A 226 3.24 4.28 13.98
N LEU A 227 3.24 3.89 15.23
CA LEU A 227 2.25 2.98 15.80
C LEU A 227 0.89 3.66 15.99
N GLY A 228 0.84 4.93 16.38
CA GLY A 228 -0.41 5.65 16.62
C GLY A 228 -1.18 6.00 15.33
N ARG A 229 -0.54 6.05 14.18
CA ARG A 229 -1.23 6.16 12.87
C ARG A 229 -1.67 4.80 12.34
N VAL A 230 -0.97 3.72 12.71
CA VAL A 230 -1.27 2.35 12.29
C VAL A 230 -2.08 1.61 13.35
N TYR A 231 -1.91 1.94 14.62
CA TYR A 231 -2.53 1.27 15.76
C TYR A 231 -3.07 2.27 16.78
N LYS A 232 -4.38 2.46 16.79
CA LYS A 232 -5.10 2.98 17.97
C LYS A 232 -5.59 1.75 18.75
N PRO A 233 -5.05 1.45 19.94
CA PRO A 233 -5.63 0.41 20.76
C PRO A 233 -7.10 0.75 21.00
N ASN A 234 -7.99 -0.22 20.78
CA ASN A 234 -9.38 -0.10 21.21
C ASN A 234 -9.35 0.25 22.70
N ARG A 235 -9.65 1.49 23.05
CA ARG A 235 -10.03 1.82 24.42
C ARG A 235 -11.36 1.10 24.63
N LYS A 236 -11.29 -0.12 25.19
CA LYS A 236 -12.43 -0.64 25.91
C LYS A 236 -12.69 0.38 27.02
N SER A 237 -13.85 0.97 26.97
CA SER A 237 -14.45 1.75 28.06
C SER A 237 -14.28 0.96 29.36
N GLU A 238 -13.55 1.52 30.31
CA GLU A 238 -13.83 1.27 31.72
C GLU A 238 -15.18 1.87 32.05
#